data_2924e24ca9aef0a4fa88d6eb07592a97
#
_entry.id   2924e24ca9aef0a4fa88d6eb07592a97
#
_cell.length_a   1.000
_cell.length_b   1.000
_cell.length_c   1.000
_cell.angle_alpha   90.00
_cell.angle_beta   90.00
_cell.angle_gamma   90.00
#
_symmetry.space_group_name_H-M   'P 1'
#
loop_
_entity.id
_entity.type
_entity.pdbx_description
1 polymer ?
#
loop_
_entity_poly.entity_id
_entity_poly.type
_entity_poly.pdbx_seq_one_letter_code
_entity_poly.pdbx_strand_id
1 'polypeptide(L)'
;MKVVHIITGLGDGGAEHTLFKICKYNTKNKHIVISLTGSEKYSLLLKNLNIKVYCLNLNFFSIYKFFVLIKLLNSLKPDVVQTWLVHADLIGSIAARLAGIKNILWNIRYSKIEIGKAKLTTILIIKILAKLSFFIPKFIIIVSKKSKKIYEIEGYDKKKFRYIPNGYDLSILKVNKLQKKNFKKKNKIKKKIPLIGNVARYDLLKDHLNLLKALSIIRSKKVEFFCVFVGSNMNQNNVNIVSEIKRLNLSKDIKLLGKRDNISQVMNGLDIHVQSSSYGEGFPNVVAESMACGTPCIVTDVGDAALIVGKNGWVVPPKNSVKLAKAIENALNEIGTINWNKRCDNSRSSIKANFDISKMINLYDELWKKACRKK
;
A
#
# COMPACT_ATOMS: atom_id res chain seq x y z
N MET A 1 4.49 10.36 -24.71
CA MET A 1 3.34 9.45 -24.97
C MET A 1 2.12 9.95 -24.23
N LYS A 2 0.93 9.66 -24.74
CA LYS A 2 -0.34 9.90 -24.07
C LYS A 2 -0.81 8.62 -23.38
N VAL A 3 -0.79 8.62 -22.05
CA VAL A 3 -1.18 7.48 -21.21
C VAL A 3 -2.53 7.78 -20.58
N VAL A 4 -3.54 6.96 -20.88
CA VAL A 4 -4.85 7.04 -20.23
C VAL A 4 -4.91 5.99 -19.13
N HIS A 5 -5.17 6.43 -17.92
CA HIS A 5 -5.39 5.57 -16.76
C HIS A 5 -6.88 5.41 -16.52
N ILE A 6 -7.37 4.17 -16.48
CA ILE A 6 -8.76 3.86 -16.11
C ILE A 6 -8.74 3.19 -14.75
N ILE A 7 -9.37 3.78 -13.76
CA ILE A 7 -9.41 3.26 -12.38
C ILE A 7 -10.85 3.09 -11.90
N THR A 8 -11.08 2.11 -11.04
CA THR A 8 -12.42 1.86 -10.50
C THR A 8 -12.97 3.08 -9.74
N GLY A 9 -12.16 3.70 -8.88
CA GLY A 9 -12.51 4.90 -8.12
C GLY A 9 -11.26 5.67 -7.72
N LEU A 10 -11.42 6.89 -7.20
CA LEU A 10 -10.35 7.80 -6.78
C LEU A 10 -10.44 8.14 -5.28
N GLY A 11 -10.88 7.16 -4.46
CA GLY A 11 -10.99 7.26 -3.00
C GLY A 11 -9.64 7.30 -2.28
N ASP A 12 -9.63 6.91 -1.00
CA ASP A 12 -8.41 6.97 -0.15
C ASP A 12 -7.78 5.57 -0.03
N GLY A 13 -7.17 5.10 -1.11
CA GLY A 13 -6.54 3.79 -1.20
C GLY A 13 -5.10 3.81 -1.73
N GLY A 14 -4.44 2.64 -1.67
CA GLY A 14 -3.06 2.49 -2.10
C GLY A 14 -2.87 2.54 -3.62
N ALA A 15 -3.85 2.09 -4.39
CA ALA A 15 -3.82 2.14 -5.86
C ALA A 15 -3.90 3.59 -6.35
N GLU A 16 -4.85 4.34 -5.80
CA GLU A 16 -5.10 5.76 -6.07
C GLU A 16 -3.89 6.62 -5.72
N HIS A 17 -3.31 6.35 -4.55
CA HIS A 17 -2.08 7.03 -4.13
C HIS A 17 -0.90 6.75 -5.07
N THR A 18 -0.77 5.51 -5.56
CA THR A 18 0.29 5.17 -6.52
C THR A 18 0.04 5.81 -7.88
N LEU A 19 -1.20 5.81 -8.37
CA LEU A 19 -1.57 6.51 -9.61
C LEU A 19 -1.24 8.01 -9.51
N PHE A 20 -1.60 8.64 -8.38
CA PHE A 20 -1.26 10.03 -8.12
C PHE A 20 0.26 10.27 -8.16
N LYS A 21 1.07 9.41 -7.52
CA LYS A 21 2.53 9.51 -7.58
C LYS A 21 3.04 9.41 -9.01
N ILE A 22 2.52 8.48 -9.81
CA ILE A 22 2.93 8.33 -11.20
C ILE A 22 2.63 9.61 -11.97
N CYS A 23 1.42 10.15 -11.87
CA CYS A 23 1.05 11.40 -12.54
C CYS A 23 1.90 12.60 -12.08
N LYS A 24 2.27 12.64 -10.79
CA LYS A 24 3.08 13.71 -10.21
C LYS A 24 4.54 13.67 -10.67
N TYR A 25 5.16 12.49 -10.71
CA TYR A 25 6.60 12.35 -10.91
C TYR A 25 7.00 11.96 -12.33
N ASN A 26 6.07 11.43 -13.14
CA ASN A 26 6.31 11.15 -14.55
C ASN A 26 5.84 12.31 -15.43
N THR A 27 6.62 13.38 -15.50
CA THR A 27 6.30 14.56 -16.29
C THR A 27 6.63 14.42 -17.77
N LYS A 28 7.32 13.33 -18.16
CA LYS A 28 7.70 13.06 -19.57
C LYS A 28 6.52 12.64 -20.44
N ASN A 29 5.44 12.16 -19.84
CA ASN A 29 4.27 11.67 -20.53
C ASN A 29 3.03 12.53 -20.20
N LYS A 30 2.09 12.58 -21.13
CA LYS A 30 0.79 13.21 -20.89
C LYS A 30 -0.15 12.21 -20.25
N HIS A 31 -0.51 12.44 -18.99
CA HIS A 31 -1.43 11.60 -18.24
C HIS A 31 -2.86 12.12 -18.31
N ILE A 32 -3.81 11.21 -18.46
CA ILE A 32 -5.25 11.47 -18.37
C ILE A 32 -5.83 10.36 -17.48
N VAL A 33 -6.73 10.70 -16.57
CA VAL A 33 -7.34 9.75 -15.65
C VAL A 33 -8.84 9.68 -15.87
N ILE A 34 -9.37 8.46 -15.96
CA ILE A 34 -10.80 8.17 -16.05
C ILE A 34 -11.17 7.33 -14.83
N SER A 35 -12.00 7.87 -13.95
CA SER A 35 -12.63 7.14 -12.86
C SER A 35 -13.94 6.53 -13.34
N LEU A 36 -14.16 5.25 -13.07
CA LEU A 36 -15.43 4.60 -13.37
C LEU A 36 -16.51 5.05 -12.37
N THR A 37 -16.14 5.39 -11.13
CA THR A 37 -17.03 5.98 -10.12
C THR A 37 -17.01 7.51 -10.18
N GLY A 38 -17.51 8.15 -9.13
CA GLY A 38 -17.61 9.60 -9.00
C GLY A 38 -16.30 10.31 -8.68
N SER A 39 -16.46 11.62 -8.40
CA SER A 39 -15.35 12.44 -7.94
C SER A 39 -15.09 12.20 -6.45
N GLU A 40 -13.85 11.91 -6.11
CA GLU A 40 -13.39 11.56 -4.76
C GLU A 40 -12.07 12.29 -4.45
N LYS A 41 -11.44 11.98 -3.32
CA LYS A 41 -10.24 12.65 -2.81
C LYS A 41 -9.14 12.86 -3.85
N TYR A 42 -8.72 11.79 -4.56
CA TYR A 42 -7.64 11.89 -5.54
C TYR A 42 -8.04 12.58 -6.84
N SER A 43 -9.33 12.72 -7.12
CA SER A 43 -9.81 13.51 -8.26
C SER A 43 -9.38 14.97 -8.15
N LEU A 44 -9.56 15.58 -6.97
CA LEU A 44 -9.15 16.95 -6.69
C LEU A 44 -7.63 17.10 -6.71
N LEU A 45 -6.90 16.18 -6.07
CA LEU A 45 -5.45 16.20 -6.02
C LEU A 45 -4.82 16.09 -7.42
N LEU A 46 -5.37 15.26 -8.31
CA LEU A 46 -4.93 15.14 -9.70
C LEU A 46 -5.24 16.39 -10.52
N LYS A 47 -6.41 16.99 -10.35
CA LYS A 47 -6.77 18.26 -11.00
C LYS A 47 -5.82 19.39 -10.60
N ASN A 48 -5.40 19.46 -9.33
CA ASN A 48 -4.41 20.42 -8.83
C ASN A 48 -3.00 20.24 -9.46
N LEU A 49 -2.73 19.06 -10.05
CA LEU A 49 -1.53 18.81 -10.86
C LEU A 49 -1.77 19.09 -12.37
N ASN A 50 -2.86 19.75 -12.75
CA ASN A 50 -3.29 19.97 -14.14
C ASN A 50 -3.51 18.67 -14.94
N ILE A 51 -3.79 17.55 -14.28
CA ILE A 51 -4.16 16.29 -14.92
C ILE A 51 -5.64 16.31 -15.27
N LYS A 52 -5.98 16.02 -16.53
CA LYS A 52 -7.38 15.86 -16.94
C LYS A 52 -8.00 14.63 -16.29
N VAL A 53 -9.08 14.82 -15.53
CA VAL A 53 -9.81 13.76 -14.83
C VAL A 53 -11.24 13.73 -15.29
N TYR A 54 -11.69 12.56 -15.77
CA TYR A 54 -13.08 12.28 -16.14
C TYR A 54 -13.67 11.31 -15.11
N CYS A 55 -14.85 11.61 -14.59
CA CYS A 55 -15.59 10.75 -13.65
C CYS A 55 -16.89 10.32 -14.31
N LEU A 56 -17.06 9.03 -14.56
CA LEU A 56 -18.18 8.50 -15.34
C LEU A 56 -19.42 8.20 -14.50
N ASN A 57 -19.26 8.04 -13.17
CA ASN A 57 -20.35 7.59 -12.28
C ASN A 57 -21.07 6.35 -12.83
N LEU A 58 -20.30 5.34 -13.26
CA LEU A 58 -20.82 4.08 -13.75
C LEU A 58 -21.55 3.35 -12.61
N ASN A 59 -22.78 2.96 -12.85
CA ASN A 59 -23.57 2.08 -11.99
C ASN A 59 -24.24 1.01 -12.85
N PHE A 60 -24.87 0.03 -12.20
CA PHE A 60 -25.49 -1.10 -12.90
C PHE A 60 -26.55 -0.69 -13.94
N PHE A 61 -27.25 0.43 -13.67
CA PHE A 61 -28.32 0.94 -14.56
C PHE A 61 -27.81 1.86 -15.69
N SER A 62 -26.52 2.16 -15.74
CA SER A 62 -25.93 3.16 -16.66
C SER A 62 -25.14 2.52 -17.80
N ILE A 63 -25.70 1.51 -18.46
CA ILE A 63 -25.01 0.79 -19.56
C ILE A 63 -24.56 1.75 -20.68
N TYR A 64 -25.31 2.85 -20.92
CA TYR A 64 -24.95 3.87 -21.92
C TYR A 64 -23.58 4.52 -21.59
N LYS A 65 -23.18 4.62 -20.33
CA LYS A 65 -21.89 5.19 -19.92
C LYS A 65 -20.70 4.34 -20.35
N PHE A 66 -20.93 3.05 -20.59
CA PHE A 66 -19.90 2.21 -21.22
C PHE A 66 -19.61 2.67 -22.66
N PHE A 67 -20.64 3.03 -23.43
CA PHE A 67 -20.47 3.60 -24.76
C PHE A 67 -19.85 5.00 -24.72
N VAL A 68 -20.16 5.80 -23.69
CA VAL A 68 -19.47 7.09 -23.42
C VAL A 68 -17.98 6.86 -23.20
N LEU A 69 -17.59 5.83 -22.43
CA LEU A 69 -16.18 5.47 -22.23
C LEU A 69 -15.49 5.13 -23.56
N ILE A 70 -16.15 4.34 -24.44
CA ILE A 70 -15.61 4.00 -25.77
C ILE A 70 -15.43 5.27 -26.62
N LYS A 71 -16.44 6.16 -26.69
CA LYS A 71 -16.37 7.42 -27.44
C LYS A 71 -15.24 8.32 -26.90
N LEU A 72 -15.11 8.40 -25.58
CA LEU A 72 -14.05 9.16 -24.93
C LEU A 72 -12.66 8.61 -25.28
N LEU A 73 -12.46 7.31 -25.24
CA LEU A 73 -11.20 6.67 -25.62
C LEU A 73 -10.86 6.92 -27.11
N ASN A 74 -11.85 6.85 -27.99
CA ASN A 74 -11.69 7.16 -29.41
C ASN A 74 -11.28 8.63 -29.65
N SER A 75 -11.88 9.58 -28.92
CA SER A 75 -11.51 11.00 -29.02
C SER A 75 -10.14 11.30 -28.45
N LEU A 76 -9.77 10.64 -27.37
CA LEU A 76 -8.48 10.82 -26.69
C LEU A 76 -7.31 10.24 -27.49
N LYS A 77 -7.53 9.18 -28.27
CA LYS A 77 -6.49 8.46 -29.04
C LYS A 77 -5.21 8.22 -28.23
N PRO A 78 -5.28 7.46 -27.12
CA PRO A 78 -4.12 7.21 -26.27
C PRO A 78 -3.10 6.28 -26.93
N ASP A 79 -1.81 6.49 -26.66
CA ASP A 79 -0.75 5.55 -27.03
C ASP A 79 -0.82 4.29 -26.18
N VAL A 80 -1.22 4.45 -24.91
CA VAL A 80 -1.35 3.36 -23.92
C VAL A 80 -2.59 3.59 -23.05
N VAL A 81 -3.33 2.51 -22.81
CA VAL A 81 -4.35 2.43 -21.76
C VAL A 81 -3.83 1.55 -20.63
N GLN A 82 -3.80 2.08 -19.41
CA GLN A 82 -3.48 1.33 -18.21
C GLN A 82 -4.66 1.31 -17.26
N THR A 83 -5.17 0.12 -16.98
CA THR A 83 -6.28 -0.07 -16.05
C THR A 83 -5.79 -0.34 -14.63
N TRP A 84 -6.61 -0.06 -13.64
CA TRP A 84 -6.28 -0.16 -12.21
C TRP A 84 -7.42 -0.80 -11.44
N LEU A 85 -7.13 -1.90 -10.76
CA LEU A 85 -8.09 -2.70 -10.01
C LEU A 85 -9.01 -3.53 -10.92
N VAL A 86 -9.50 -4.65 -10.39
CA VAL A 86 -10.19 -5.71 -11.15
C VAL A 86 -11.41 -5.25 -11.97
N HIS A 87 -12.21 -4.31 -11.46
CA HIS A 87 -13.36 -3.81 -12.20
C HIS A 87 -12.95 -2.95 -13.40
N ALA A 88 -11.92 -2.10 -13.24
CA ALA A 88 -11.39 -1.32 -14.34
C ALA A 88 -10.60 -2.21 -15.32
N ASP A 89 -9.94 -3.27 -14.81
CA ASP A 89 -9.29 -4.26 -15.68
C ASP A 89 -10.30 -4.94 -16.60
N LEU A 90 -11.53 -5.22 -16.12
CA LEU A 90 -12.59 -5.80 -16.96
C LEU A 90 -13.23 -4.74 -17.88
N ILE A 91 -13.90 -3.75 -17.29
CA ILE A 91 -14.72 -2.77 -18.03
C ILE A 91 -13.86 -1.89 -18.93
N GLY A 92 -12.78 -1.34 -18.35
CA GLY A 92 -11.90 -0.42 -19.06
C GLY A 92 -11.14 -1.08 -20.21
N SER A 93 -10.70 -2.33 -20.03
CA SER A 93 -9.96 -3.01 -21.10
C SER A 93 -10.85 -3.49 -22.23
N ILE A 94 -12.09 -3.91 -21.96
CA ILE A 94 -13.06 -4.24 -23.03
C ILE A 94 -13.40 -2.97 -23.82
N ALA A 95 -13.70 -1.85 -23.13
CA ALA A 95 -13.96 -0.58 -23.79
C ALA A 95 -12.78 -0.11 -24.65
N ALA A 96 -11.55 -0.27 -24.15
CA ALA A 96 -10.34 0.08 -24.89
C ALA A 96 -10.16 -0.79 -26.14
N ARG A 97 -10.46 -2.10 -26.06
CA ARG A 97 -10.44 -2.99 -27.23
C ARG A 97 -11.46 -2.61 -28.27
N LEU A 98 -12.70 -2.31 -27.86
CA LEU A 98 -13.75 -1.85 -28.75
C LEU A 98 -13.43 -0.49 -29.38
N ALA A 99 -12.66 0.36 -28.70
CA ALA A 99 -12.10 1.60 -29.24
C ALA A 99 -10.85 1.37 -30.12
N GLY A 100 -10.51 0.14 -30.50
CA GLY A 100 -9.37 -0.20 -31.36
C GLY A 100 -8.00 -0.12 -30.70
N ILE A 101 -7.91 0.12 -29.40
CA ILE A 101 -6.65 0.29 -28.68
C ILE A 101 -6.04 -1.09 -28.37
N LYS A 102 -4.82 -1.31 -28.84
CA LYS A 102 -4.09 -2.59 -28.67
C LYS A 102 -3.10 -2.56 -27.48
N ASN A 103 -2.62 -1.37 -27.09
CA ASN A 103 -1.61 -1.22 -26.03
C ASN A 103 -2.30 -1.07 -24.67
N ILE A 104 -2.78 -2.18 -24.12
CA ILE A 104 -3.51 -2.23 -22.85
C ILE A 104 -2.64 -2.91 -21.82
N LEU A 105 -2.51 -2.30 -20.64
CA LEU A 105 -1.80 -2.85 -19.47
C LEU A 105 -2.77 -2.92 -18.29
N TRP A 106 -2.73 -4.02 -17.56
CA TRP A 106 -3.45 -4.17 -16.30
C TRP A 106 -2.54 -3.86 -15.12
N ASN A 107 -3.11 -3.33 -14.04
CA ASN A 107 -2.36 -3.04 -12.83
C ASN A 107 -3.07 -3.65 -11.61
N ILE A 108 -2.64 -4.82 -11.23
CA ILE A 108 -3.22 -5.60 -10.14
C ILE A 108 -2.63 -5.10 -8.82
N ARG A 109 -3.51 -4.61 -7.95
CA ARG A 109 -3.18 -4.07 -6.61
C ARG A 109 -3.90 -4.81 -5.48
N TYR A 110 -4.71 -5.78 -5.82
CA TYR A 110 -5.51 -6.54 -4.89
C TYR A 110 -4.85 -7.88 -4.59
N SER A 111 -4.61 -8.17 -3.31
CA SER A 111 -3.95 -9.40 -2.87
C SER A 111 -4.87 -10.36 -2.13
N LYS A 112 -6.16 -9.99 -1.96
CA LYS A 112 -7.11 -10.71 -1.14
C LYS A 112 -8.04 -11.57 -2.01
N ILE A 113 -7.55 -12.73 -2.47
CA ILE A 113 -8.37 -13.77 -3.11
C ILE A 113 -8.57 -14.90 -2.08
N GLU A 114 -9.11 -14.58 -0.90
CA GLU A 114 -9.54 -15.62 0.03
C GLU A 114 -11.02 -15.90 -0.18
N ILE A 115 -11.33 -17.14 -0.56
CA ILE A 115 -12.71 -17.64 -0.62
C ILE A 115 -13.37 -17.42 0.76
N GLY A 116 -14.56 -16.84 0.77
CA GLY A 116 -15.30 -16.48 1.99
C GLY A 116 -15.05 -15.09 2.55
N LYS A 117 -14.05 -14.33 2.06
CA LYS A 117 -13.76 -12.97 2.51
C LYS A 117 -13.83 -11.91 1.39
N ALA A 118 -13.76 -12.31 0.13
CA ALA A 118 -14.02 -11.44 -1.03
C ALA A 118 -15.49 -11.55 -1.47
N LYS A 119 -16.05 -10.46 -2.00
CA LYS A 119 -17.41 -10.50 -2.59
C LYS A 119 -17.41 -11.52 -3.75
N LEU A 120 -18.43 -12.34 -3.85
CA LEU A 120 -18.59 -13.34 -4.92
C LEU A 120 -18.44 -12.73 -6.33
N THR A 121 -18.97 -11.51 -6.53
CA THR A 121 -18.81 -10.77 -7.77
C THR A 121 -17.35 -10.49 -8.13
N THR A 122 -16.51 -10.15 -7.15
CA THR A 122 -15.07 -9.90 -7.34
C THR A 122 -14.35 -11.20 -7.73
N ILE A 123 -14.70 -12.33 -7.10
CA ILE A 123 -14.14 -13.65 -7.43
C ILE A 123 -14.49 -14.04 -8.87
N LEU A 124 -15.76 -13.85 -9.27
CA LEU A 124 -16.20 -14.12 -10.63
C LEU A 124 -15.44 -13.27 -11.65
N ILE A 125 -15.29 -11.96 -11.39
CA ILE A 125 -14.53 -11.05 -12.26
C ILE A 125 -13.07 -11.53 -12.39
N ILE A 126 -12.44 -11.96 -11.32
CA ILE A 126 -11.05 -12.47 -11.34
C ILE A 126 -10.95 -13.72 -12.24
N LYS A 127 -11.89 -14.65 -12.16
CA LYS A 127 -11.92 -15.84 -13.03
C LYS A 127 -12.13 -15.48 -14.51
N ILE A 128 -12.98 -14.50 -14.81
CA ILE A 128 -13.16 -13.99 -16.18
C ILE A 128 -11.86 -13.34 -16.66
N LEU A 129 -11.25 -12.48 -15.84
CA LEU A 129 -10.00 -11.81 -16.16
C LEU A 129 -8.84 -12.80 -16.34
N ALA A 130 -8.82 -13.92 -15.63
CA ALA A 130 -7.82 -14.98 -15.84
C ALA A 130 -7.84 -15.46 -17.29
N LYS A 131 -9.01 -15.78 -17.84
CA LYS A 131 -9.16 -16.17 -19.26
C LYS A 131 -8.82 -15.02 -20.22
N LEU A 132 -9.31 -13.80 -19.93
CA LEU A 132 -9.06 -12.62 -20.77
C LEU A 132 -7.59 -12.17 -20.74
N SER A 133 -6.82 -12.58 -19.72
CA SER A 133 -5.41 -12.25 -19.60
C SER A 133 -4.55 -12.71 -20.76
N PHE A 134 -4.93 -13.79 -21.44
CA PHE A 134 -4.23 -14.31 -22.61
C PHE A 134 -4.39 -13.41 -23.85
N PHE A 135 -5.50 -12.68 -23.96
CA PHE A 135 -5.87 -11.98 -25.20
C PHE A 135 -5.83 -10.46 -25.07
N ILE A 136 -6.24 -9.88 -23.91
CA ILE A 136 -6.43 -8.44 -23.81
C ILE A 136 -5.14 -7.68 -23.44
N PRO A 137 -4.50 -7.86 -22.28
CA PRO A 137 -3.37 -7.04 -21.91
C PRO A 137 -2.09 -7.46 -22.64
N LYS A 138 -1.25 -6.49 -23.00
CA LYS A 138 0.15 -6.76 -23.39
C LYS A 138 0.98 -7.14 -22.19
N PHE A 139 0.77 -6.46 -21.04
CA PHE A 139 1.45 -6.73 -19.77
C PHE A 139 0.49 -6.60 -18.60
N ILE A 140 0.80 -7.32 -17.53
CA ILE A 140 0.06 -7.30 -16.26
C ILE A 140 1.05 -6.87 -15.18
N ILE A 141 0.86 -5.65 -14.66
CA ILE A 141 1.70 -5.12 -13.60
C ILE A 141 1.22 -5.70 -12.27
N ILE A 142 2.14 -6.22 -11.50
CA ILE A 142 1.90 -6.75 -10.16
C ILE A 142 2.81 -6.07 -9.15
N VAL A 143 2.27 -5.63 -8.01
CA VAL A 143 3.02 -4.89 -6.99
C VAL A 143 3.73 -5.80 -5.99
N SER A 144 3.29 -7.05 -5.87
CA SER A 144 3.79 -8.01 -4.88
C SER A 144 4.17 -9.34 -5.55
N LYS A 145 5.35 -9.88 -5.17
CA LYS A 145 5.80 -11.19 -5.64
C LYS A 145 4.93 -12.32 -5.09
N LYS A 146 4.44 -12.20 -3.84
CA LYS A 146 3.51 -13.19 -3.28
C LYS A 146 2.15 -13.13 -3.98
N SER A 147 1.64 -11.94 -4.26
CA SER A 147 0.38 -11.80 -5.02
C SER A 147 0.49 -12.37 -6.43
N LYS A 148 1.66 -12.26 -7.10
CA LYS A 148 1.89 -12.87 -8.42
C LYS A 148 1.56 -14.36 -8.40
N LYS A 149 2.07 -15.12 -7.42
CA LYS A 149 1.81 -16.57 -7.29
C LYS A 149 0.30 -16.86 -7.17
N ILE A 150 -0.43 -16.03 -6.43
CA ILE A 150 -1.89 -16.20 -6.27
C ILE A 150 -2.60 -16.06 -7.63
N TYR A 151 -2.28 -15.02 -8.41
CA TYR A 151 -2.89 -14.82 -9.72
C TYR A 151 -2.45 -15.85 -10.76
N GLU A 152 -1.25 -16.40 -10.64
CA GLU A 152 -0.80 -17.53 -11.46
C GLU A 152 -1.64 -18.81 -11.19
N ILE A 153 -1.96 -19.07 -9.92
CA ILE A 153 -2.86 -20.18 -9.50
C ILE A 153 -4.28 -19.94 -10.01
N GLU A 154 -4.76 -18.69 -10.02
CA GLU A 154 -6.07 -18.33 -10.55
C GLU A 154 -6.14 -18.44 -12.10
N GLY A 155 -5.05 -18.79 -12.78
CA GLY A 155 -5.01 -19.07 -14.20
C GLY A 155 -4.72 -17.87 -15.10
N TYR A 156 -4.13 -16.79 -14.57
CA TYR A 156 -3.64 -15.67 -15.39
C TYR A 156 -2.41 -16.05 -16.23
N ASP A 157 -2.25 -15.43 -17.41
CA ASP A 157 -1.06 -15.63 -18.24
C ASP A 157 0.22 -15.17 -17.52
N LYS A 158 0.96 -16.13 -16.99
CA LYS A 158 2.19 -15.92 -16.22
C LYS A 158 3.31 -15.22 -17.02
N LYS A 159 3.32 -15.32 -18.37
CA LYS A 159 4.33 -14.68 -19.24
C LYS A 159 4.16 -13.16 -19.30
N LYS A 160 2.96 -12.63 -19.04
CA LYS A 160 2.65 -11.20 -19.12
C LYS A 160 2.92 -10.44 -17.84
N PHE A 161 3.15 -11.12 -16.70
CA PHE A 161 3.43 -10.44 -15.43
C PHE A 161 4.74 -9.64 -15.47
N ARG A 162 4.66 -8.41 -14.94
CA ARG A 162 5.81 -7.53 -14.70
C ARG A 162 5.72 -7.00 -13.28
N TYR A 163 6.74 -7.29 -12.47
CA TYR A 163 6.81 -6.83 -11.09
C TYR A 163 7.29 -5.38 -11.07
N ILE A 164 6.45 -4.49 -10.58
CA ILE A 164 6.79 -3.08 -10.33
C ILE A 164 6.35 -2.75 -8.90
N PRO A 165 7.30 -2.70 -7.95
CA PRO A 165 7.00 -2.35 -6.56
C PRO A 165 6.62 -0.89 -6.44
N ASN A 166 6.02 -0.51 -5.29
CA ASN A 166 5.75 0.88 -4.98
C ASN A 166 7.05 1.67 -4.79
N GLY A 167 7.02 2.93 -5.24
CA GLY A 167 8.11 3.88 -5.07
C GLY A 167 7.83 4.91 -3.98
N TYR A 168 8.91 5.39 -3.33
CA TYR A 168 8.84 6.35 -2.23
C TYR A 168 9.71 7.56 -2.51
N ASP A 169 9.14 8.75 -2.25
CA ASP A 169 9.87 10.02 -2.33
C ASP A 169 10.68 10.21 -1.04
N LEU A 170 11.99 10.03 -1.16
CA LEU A 170 12.92 10.13 -0.03
C LEU A 170 13.28 11.58 0.34
N SER A 171 12.81 12.56 -0.41
CA SER A 171 12.88 13.97 -0.01
C SER A 171 11.82 14.31 1.04
N ILE A 172 10.65 13.64 0.96
CA ILE A 172 9.54 13.75 1.92
C ILE A 172 9.75 12.78 3.10
N LEU A 173 10.07 11.53 2.78
CA LEU A 173 10.35 10.47 3.76
C LEU A 173 11.84 10.47 4.10
N LYS A 174 12.27 11.43 4.93
CA LYS A 174 13.67 11.57 5.35
C LYS A 174 13.79 11.47 6.87
N VAL A 175 14.94 11.00 7.33
CA VAL A 175 15.29 10.99 8.77
C VAL A 175 15.26 12.41 9.30
N ASN A 176 14.51 12.63 10.38
CA ASN A 176 14.36 13.95 10.99
C ASN A 176 14.25 13.86 12.52
N LYS A 177 15.38 14.11 13.18
CA LYS A 177 15.48 14.08 14.65
C LYS A 177 14.57 15.11 15.34
N LEU A 178 14.32 16.26 14.70
CA LEU A 178 13.43 17.29 15.23
C LEU A 178 11.96 16.81 15.21
N GLN A 179 11.54 16.17 14.13
CA GLN A 179 10.20 15.55 14.05
C GLN A 179 10.03 14.50 15.15
N LYS A 180 11.05 13.68 15.44
CA LYS A 180 11.02 12.70 16.54
C LYS A 180 10.78 13.37 17.89
N LYS A 181 11.56 14.39 18.20
CA LYS A 181 11.42 15.16 19.45
C LYS A 181 10.02 15.79 19.56
N ASN A 182 9.56 16.43 18.49
CA ASN A 182 8.27 17.12 18.46
C ASN A 182 7.10 16.14 18.56
N PHE A 183 7.18 14.96 17.91
CA PHE A 183 6.14 13.94 17.98
C PHE A 183 5.99 13.40 19.41
N LYS A 184 7.10 13.05 20.08
CA LYS A 184 7.06 12.58 21.48
C LYS A 184 6.50 13.68 22.41
N LYS A 185 6.96 14.94 22.26
CA LYS A 185 6.46 16.09 23.05
C LYS A 185 4.96 16.32 22.88
N LYS A 186 4.48 16.40 21.62
CA LYS A 186 3.06 16.62 21.29
C LYS A 186 2.15 15.54 21.86
N ASN A 187 2.64 14.31 21.93
CA ASN A 187 1.87 13.18 22.43
C ASN A 187 2.09 12.91 23.92
N LYS A 188 2.86 13.75 24.62
CA LYS A 188 3.19 13.61 26.06
C LYS A 188 3.89 12.29 26.40
N ILE A 189 4.78 11.82 25.50
CA ILE A 189 5.53 10.58 25.64
C ILE A 189 6.91 10.91 26.24
N LYS A 190 7.29 10.22 27.31
CA LYS A 190 8.58 10.41 27.98
C LYS A 190 9.73 10.09 27.01
N LYS A 191 10.75 10.99 26.97
CA LYS A 191 11.86 10.93 25.99
C LYS A 191 12.65 9.60 26.05
N LYS A 192 12.85 9.06 27.24
CA LYS A 192 13.65 7.84 27.48
C LYS A 192 12.91 6.54 27.15
N ILE A 193 11.57 6.54 27.17
CA ILE A 193 10.78 5.33 26.91
C ILE A 193 10.77 5.03 25.40
N PRO A 194 11.13 3.79 24.99
CA PRO A 194 11.01 3.36 23.59
C PRO A 194 9.57 3.49 23.08
N LEU A 195 9.42 4.02 21.85
CA LEU A 195 8.13 4.22 21.22
C LEU A 195 7.90 3.24 20.10
N ILE A 196 6.99 2.32 20.34
CA ILE A 196 6.47 1.40 19.33
C ILE A 196 5.30 2.06 18.60
N GLY A 197 5.18 1.87 17.29
CA GLY A 197 4.02 2.32 16.52
C GLY A 197 3.41 1.23 15.66
N ASN A 198 2.10 1.21 15.61
CA ASN A 198 1.35 0.46 14.60
C ASN A 198 0.57 1.46 13.75
N VAL A 199 0.88 1.51 12.46
CA VAL A 199 0.25 2.45 11.52
C VAL A 199 -0.62 1.66 10.55
N ALA A 200 -1.90 1.59 10.87
CA ALA A 200 -2.90 0.86 10.09
C ALA A 200 -4.31 1.34 10.45
N ARG A 201 -5.25 1.30 9.49
CA ARG A 201 -6.67 1.43 9.83
C ARG A 201 -7.12 0.25 10.69
N TYR A 202 -8.14 0.44 11.49
CA TYR A 202 -8.78 -0.68 12.18
C TYR A 202 -9.44 -1.61 11.15
N ASP A 203 -8.94 -2.84 11.06
CA ASP A 203 -9.42 -3.86 10.12
C ASP A 203 -8.96 -5.23 10.64
N LEU A 204 -9.78 -6.26 10.51
CA LEU A 204 -9.49 -7.62 10.97
C LEU A 204 -8.20 -8.18 10.36
N LEU A 205 -7.92 -7.84 9.09
CA LEU A 205 -6.70 -8.29 8.41
C LEU A 205 -5.42 -7.74 9.06
N LYS A 206 -5.50 -6.59 9.76
CA LYS A 206 -4.35 -5.95 10.42
C LYS A 206 -3.99 -6.59 11.75
N ASP A 207 -4.90 -7.41 12.29
CA ASP A 207 -4.72 -8.24 13.47
C ASP A 207 -4.11 -7.48 14.66
N HIS A 208 -4.76 -6.37 15.00
CA HIS A 208 -4.35 -5.53 16.14
C HIS A 208 -4.36 -6.32 17.46
N LEU A 209 -5.26 -7.31 17.58
CA LEU A 209 -5.34 -8.16 18.75
C LEU A 209 -4.06 -8.99 18.96
N ASN A 210 -3.45 -9.49 17.89
CA ASN A 210 -2.18 -10.20 17.95
C ASN A 210 -1.06 -9.29 18.52
N LEU A 211 -1.02 -8.02 18.09
CA LEU A 211 -0.08 -7.05 18.64
C LEU A 211 -0.39 -6.71 20.11
N LEU A 212 -1.65 -6.49 20.46
CA LEU A 212 -2.04 -6.22 21.86
C LEU A 212 -1.64 -7.37 22.79
N LYS A 213 -1.88 -8.62 22.38
CA LYS A 213 -1.43 -9.80 23.14
C LYS A 213 0.10 -9.85 23.27
N ALA A 214 0.84 -9.53 22.20
CA ALA A 214 2.29 -9.47 22.26
C ALA A 214 2.79 -8.39 23.21
N LEU A 215 2.19 -7.21 23.22
CA LEU A 215 2.52 -6.12 24.14
C LEU A 215 2.19 -6.49 25.61
N SER A 216 1.10 -7.21 25.85
CA SER A 216 0.75 -7.71 27.18
C SER A 216 1.80 -8.71 27.72
N ILE A 217 2.33 -9.60 26.86
CA ILE A 217 3.45 -10.50 27.22
C ILE A 217 4.70 -9.71 27.60
N ILE A 218 5.03 -8.62 26.87
CA ILE A 218 6.18 -7.79 27.18
C ILE A 218 5.97 -7.04 28.50
N ARG A 219 4.76 -6.53 28.73
CA ARG A 219 4.40 -5.84 29.96
C ARG A 219 4.49 -6.73 31.18
N SER A 220 4.09 -8.01 31.09
CA SER A 220 4.22 -8.97 32.20
C SER A 220 5.68 -9.23 32.59
N LYS A 221 6.63 -9.05 31.69
CA LYS A 221 8.08 -9.11 31.92
C LYS A 221 8.67 -7.81 32.50
N LYS A 222 7.83 -6.81 32.81
CA LYS A 222 8.24 -5.50 33.33
C LYS A 222 9.16 -4.69 32.39
N VAL A 223 9.15 -4.98 31.08
CA VAL A 223 9.89 -4.20 30.07
C VAL A 223 9.14 -2.91 29.77
N GLU A 224 9.82 -1.78 29.85
CA GLU A 224 9.21 -0.48 29.59
C GLU A 224 9.08 -0.21 28.07
N PHE A 225 7.90 0.22 27.64
CA PHE A 225 7.60 0.71 26.30
C PHE A 225 6.39 1.65 26.35
N PHE A 226 6.22 2.41 25.27
CA PHE A 226 4.96 3.09 24.97
C PHE A 226 4.56 2.74 23.54
N CYS A 227 3.27 2.53 23.28
CA CYS A 227 2.80 2.17 21.95
C CYS A 227 1.75 3.15 21.45
N VAL A 228 1.85 3.56 20.18
CA VAL A 228 0.83 4.37 19.51
C VAL A 228 0.20 3.61 18.36
N PHE A 229 -1.12 3.67 18.27
CA PHE A 229 -1.89 3.18 17.13
C PHE A 229 -2.36 4.37 16.30
N VAL A 230 -2.07 4.35 15.01
CA VAL A 230 -2.36 5.44 14.07
C VAL A 230 -3.13 4.92 12.87
N GLY A 231 -4.28 5.48 12.57
CA GLY A 231 -5.08 5.10 11.40
C GLY A 231 -6.56 5.42 11.57
N SER A 232 -7.33 5.19 10.53
CA SER A 232 -8.79 5.35 10.58
C SER A 232 -9.38 4.38 11.59
N ASN A 233 -10.32 4.85 12.41
CA ASN A 233 -10.95 4.12 13.52
C ASN A 233 -9.98 3.66 14.63
N MET A 234 -8.76 4.24 14.70
CA MET A 234 -7.81 4.07 15.81
C MET A 234 -7.97 5.20 16.81
N ASN A 235 -9.13 5.31 17.43
CA ASN A 235 -9.52 6.36 18.38
C ASN A 235 -10.37 5.79 19.53
N GLN A 236 -10.68 6.62 20.51
CA GLN A 236 -11.44 6.24 21.71
C GLN A 236 -12.90 5.82 21.42
N ASN A 237 -13.45 6.18 20.25
CA ASN A 237 -14.80 5.78 19.85
C ASN A 237 -14.86 4.33 19.34
N ASN A 238 -13.73 3.69 19.08
CA ASN A 238 -13.69 2.28 18.68
C ASN A 238 -13.74 1.39 19.92
N VAL A 239 -14.93 1.02 20.32
CA VAL A 239 -15.20 0.19 21.52
C VAL A 239 -14.40 -1.11 21.51
N ASN A 240 -14.27 -1.76 20.35
CA ASN A 240 -13.61 -3.06 20.25
C ASN A 240 -12.12 -2.99 20.64
N ILE A 241 -11.38 -2.01 20.11
CA ILE A 241 -9.95 -1.91 20.45
C ILE A 241 -9.76 -1.36 21.87
N VAL A 242 -10.63 -0.45 22.32
CA VAL A 242 -10.55 0.12 23.66
C VAL A 242 -10.84 -0.93 24.73
N SER A 243 -11.85 -1.80 24.54
CA SER A 243 -12.14 -2.89 25.46
C SER A 243 -10.99 -3.89 25.56
N GLU A 244 -10.35 -4.26 24.44
CA GLU A 244 -9.20 -5.15 24.42
C GLU A 244 -7.97 -4.54 25.12
N ILE A 245 -7.70 -3.25 24.93
CA ILE A 245 -6.64 -2.56 25.66
C ILE A 245 -6.89 -2.59 27.17
N LYS A 246 -8.11 -2.35 27.62
CA LYS A 246 -8.49 -2.42 29.02
C LYS A 246 -8.38 -3.85 29.57
N ARG A 247 -8.93 -4.83 28.84
CA ARG A 247 -8.88 -6.25 29.24
C ARG A 247 -7.45 -6.78 29.42
N LEU A 248 -6.49 -6.27 28.63
CA LEU A 248 -5.09 -6.66 28.69
C LEU A 248 -4.26 -5.76 29.63
N ASN A 249 -4.89 -4.85 30.40
CA ASN A 249 -4.24 -3.93 31.33
C ASN A 249 -3.16 -3.02 30.67
N LEU A 250 -3.38 -2.61 29.40
CA LEU A 250 -2.44 -1.80 28.61
C LEU A 250 -2.81 -0.32 28.53
N SER A 251 -3.81 0.15 29.27
CA SER A 251 -4.35 1.51 29.16
C SER A 251 -3.33 2.61 29.43
N LYS A 252 -2.31 2.34 30.26
CA LYS A 252 -1.22 3.30 30.58
C LYS A 252 -0.10 3.30 29.54
N ASP A 253 0.02 2.23 28.75
CA ASP A 253 1.12 1.99 27.81
C ASP A 253 0.74 2.26 26.35
N ILE A 254 -0.55 2.49 26.08
CA ILE A 254 -1.09 2.63 24.70
C ILE A 254 -1.85 3.93 24.51
N LYS A 255 -1.63 4.55 23.35
CA LYS A 255 -2.40 5.73 22.92
C LYS A 255 -2.94 5.53 21.49
N LEU A 256 -4.25 5.75 21.33
CA LEU A 256 -4.91 5.76 20.03
C LEU A 256 -4.89 7.20 19.48
N LEU A 257 -4.26 7.40 18.33
CA LEU A 257 -4.03 8.75 17.78
C LEU A 257 -4.98 9.11 16.64
N GLY A 258 -5.79 8.15 16.16
CA GLY A 258 -6.62 8.36 14.97
C GLY A 258 -5.82 8.50 13.69
N LYS A 259 -6.53 8.89 12.62
CA LYS A 259 -5.90 9.15 11.31
C LYS A 259 -4.95 10.35 11.38
N ARG A 260 -3.80 10.24 10.71
CA ARG A 260 -2.80 11.30 10.57
C ARG A 260 -2.41 11.45 9.11
N ASP A 261 -2.33 12.68 8.63
CA ASP A 261 -1.98 12.97 7.23
C ASP A 261 -0.46 13.03 7.03
N ASN A 262 0.29 13.50 8.02
CA ASN A 262 1.74 13.57 7.93
C ASN A 262 2.39 12.27 8.41
N ILE A 263 2.45 11.28 7.52
CA ILE A 263 3.06 9.96 7.80
C ILE A 263 4.55 10.08 8.09
N SER A 264 5.28 10.99 7.44
CA SER A 264 6.71 11.21 7.72
C SER A 264 6.93 11.60 9.19
N GLN A 265 6.09 12.49 9.74
CA GLN A 265 6.18 12.88 11.15
C GLN A 265 5.88 11.71 12.10
N VAL A 266 4.90 10.88 11.76
CA VAL A 266 4.58 9.68 12.55
C VAL A 266 5.76 8.71 12.54
N MET A 267 6.25 8.32 11.35
CA MET A 267 7.33 7.34 11.21
C MET A 267 8.62 7.81 11.88
N ASN A 268 8.99 9.08 11.73
CA ASN A 268 10.14 9.66 12.43
C ASN A 268 9.94 9.69 13.95
N GLY A 269 8.70 9.78 14.44
CA GLY A 269 8.39 9.76 15.87
C GLY A 269 8.69 8.44 16.55
N LEU A 270 8.60 7.34 15.82
CA LEU A 270 8.73 5.99 16.32
C LEU A 270 10.20 5.59 16.56
N ASP A 271 10.41 4.69 17.48
CA ASP A 271 11.65 3.91 17.59
C ASP A 271 11.51 2.62 16.76
N ILE A 272 10.37 1.94 16.84
CA ILE A 272 10.07 0.69 16.12
C ILE A 272 8.68 0.79 15.49
N HIS A 273 8.54 0.37 14.24
CA HIS A 273 7.22 0.16 13.62
C HIS A 273 6.87 -1.33 13.62
N VAL A 274 5.66 -1.68 14.04
CA VAL A 274 5.17 -3.06 14.05
C VAL A 274 3.98 -3.20 13.10
N GLN A 275 4.09 -4.11 12.14
CA GLN A 275 2.98 -4.53 11.28
C GLN A 275 2.59 -5.96 11.63
N SER A 276 1.39 -6.13 12.18
CA SER A 276 0.89 -7.39 12.74
C SER A 276 -0.10 -8.14 11.84
N SER A 277 -0.25 -7.74 10.59
CA SER A 277 -1.29 -8.26 9.66
C SER A 277 -1.31 -9.79 9.62
N SER A 278 -2.52 -10.37 9.64
CA SER A 278 -2.71 -11.83 9.59
C SER A 278 -2.83 -12.37 8.16
N TYR A 279 -3.29 -11.54 7.21
CA TYR A 279 -3.46 -11.90 5.79
C TYR A 279 -3.71 -10.64 4.95
N GLY A 280 -3.87 -10.81 3.62
CA GLY A 280 -4.44 -9.80 2.72
C GLY A 280 -3.54 -8.61 2.37
N GLU A 281 -2.26 -8.62 2.76
CA GLU A 281 -1.30 -7.62 2.30
C GLU A 281 -0.76 -7.98 0.91
N GLY A 282 -0.57 -6.94 0.08
CA GLY A 282 0.24 -7.06 -1.13
C GLY A 282 1.64 -6.54 -0.87
N PHE A 283 1.80 -5.22 -1.00
CA PHE A 283 3.01 -4.48 -0.70
C PHE A 283 2.68 -3.45 0.40
N PRO A 284 2.99 -3.72 1.68
CA PRO A 284 2.59 -2.85 2.79
C PRO A 284 3.40 -1.54 2.78
N ASN A 285 2.79 -0.45 2.32
CA ASN A 285 3.44 0.85 2.19
C ASN A 285 4.03 1.36 3.50
N VAL A 286 3.32 1.19 4.61
CA VAL A 286 3.74 1.68 5.94
C VAL A 286 5.07 1.10 6.39
N VAL A 287 5.41 -0.13 5.99
CA VAL A 287 6.71 -0.75 6.27
C VAL A 287 7.83 -0.02 5.54
N ALA A 288 7.66 0.20 4.23
CA ALA A 288 8.64 0.92 3.44
C ALA A 288 8.75 2.40 3.84
N GLU A 289 7.64 3.05 4.17
CA GLU A 289 7.60 4.44 4.67
C GLU A 289 8.36 4.58 6.00
N SER A 290 8.18 3.62 6.91
CA SER A 290 8.92 3.56 8.17
C SER A 290 10.42 3.43 7.94
N MET A 291 10.83 2.44 7.15
CA MET A 291 12.23 2.18 6.83
C MET A 291 12.86 3.36 6.06
N ALA A 292 12.11 4.05 5.20
CA ALA A 292 12.55 5.27 4.51
C ALA A 292 12.90 6.39 5.50
N CYS A 293 12.19 6.47 6.62
CA CYS A 293 12.48 7.39 7.72
C CYS A 293 13.58 6.88 8.69
N GLY A 294 14.22 5.75 8.38
CA GLY A 294 15.26 5.14 9.24
C GLY A 294 14.69 4.43 10.46
N THR A 295 13.40 4.12 10.48
CA THR A 295 12.74 3.42 11.60
C THR A 295 12.62 1.93 11.27
N PRO A 296 13.31 1.02 11.98
CA PRO A 296 13.25 -0.41 11.74
C PRO A 296 11.86 -0.98 11.98
N CYS A 297 11.57 -2.09 11.28
CA CYS A 297 10.26 -2.72 11.33
C CYS A 297 10.30 -4.13 11.87
N ILE A 298 9.25 -4.49 12.60
CA ILE A 298 8.87 -5.86 12.91
C ILE A 298 7.61 -6.17 12.12
N VAL A 299 7.63 -7.24 11.33
CA VAL A 299 6.52 -7.57 10.43
C VAL A 299 6.12 -9.03 10.54
N THR A 300 4.85 -9.28 10.35
CA THR A 300 4.38 -10.64 10.06
C THR A 300 4.68 -10.99 8.60
N ASP A 301 4.95 -12.27 8.31
CA ASP A 301 5.27 -12.74 6.95
C ASP A 301 4.03 -12.81 6.04
N VAL A 302 3.42 -11.65 5.80
CA VAL A 302 2.23 -11.49 4.96
C VAL A 302 2.52 -10.53 3.80
N GLY A 303 2.10 -10.91 2.60
CA GLY A 303 2.47 -10.15 1.40
C GLY A 303 3.99 -10.05 1.23
N ASP A 304 4.47 -8.95 0.68
CA ASP A 304 5.91 -8.70 0.50
C ASP A 304 6.55 -8.01 1.73
N ALA A 305 5.93 -8.06 2.93
CA ALA A 305 6.48 -7.42 4.13
C ALA A 305 7.91 -7.92 4.44
N ALA A 306 8.12 -9.24 4.41
CA ALA A 306 9.44 -9.85 4.61
C ALA A 306 10.47 -9.41 3.55
N LEU A 307 10.05 -9.27 2.28
CA LEU A 307 10.90 -8.80 1.20
C LEU A 307 11.33 -7.35 1.41
N ILE A 308 10.43 -6.48 1.87
CA ILE A 308 10.72 -5.06 2.13
C ILE A 308 11.72 -4.92 3.28
N VAL A 309 11.46 -5.65 4.38
CA VAL A 309 12.29 -5.58 5.59
C VAL A 309 13.68 -6.19 5.36
N GLY A 310 13.76 -7.32 4.64
CA GLY A 310 15.00 -8.03 4.39
C GLY A 310 15.74 -8.39 5.69
N LYS A 311 17.04 -8.05 5.76
CA LYS A 311 17.89 -8.28 6.95
C LYS A 311 17.83 -7.13 7.96
N ASN A 312 17.09 -6.05 7.66
CA ASN A 312 17.10 -4.80 8.44
C ASN A 312 15.99 -4.71 9.50
N GLY A 313 15.28 -5.79 9.77
CA GLY A 313 14.24 -5.87 10.78
C GLY A 313 13.93 -7.30 11.16
N TRP A 314 12.75 -7.54 11.70
CA TRP A 314 12.34 -8.87 12.19
C TRP A 314 11.10 -9.33 11.45
N VAL A 315 11.11 -10.61 11.08
CA VAL A 315 9.98 -11.26 10.40
C VAL A 315 9.48 -12.39 11.26
N VAL A 316 8.19 -12.42 11.53
CA VAL A 316 7.55 -13.45 12.37
C VAL A 316 6.34 -14.06 11.66
N PRO A 317 5.92 -15.28 12.03
CA PRO A 317 4.69 -15.85 11.51
C PRO A 317 3.47 -15.00 11.90
N PRO A 318 2.45 -14.87 11.02
CA PRO A 318 1.19 -14.24 11.38
C PRO A 318 0.46 -15.02 12.48
N LYS A 319 -0.44 -14.33 13.21
CA LYS A 319 -1.27 -14.89 14.29
C LYS A 319 -0.47 -15.54 15.42
N ASN A 320 0.76 -15.10 15.67
CA ASN A 320 1.62 -15.63 16.72
C ASN A 320 2.14 -14.50 17.61
N SER A 321 1.39 -14.20 18.67
CA SER A 321 1.71 -13.14 19.62
C SER A 321 2.99 -13.42 20.42
N VAL A 322 3.32 -14.68 20.68
CA VAL A 322 4.53 -15.07 21.42
C VAL A 322 5.79 -14.75 20.59
N LYS A 323 5.84 -15.17 19.32
CA LYS A 323 6.97 -14.84 18.43
C LYS A 323 7.03 -13.35 18.15
N LEU A 324 5.89 -12.66 18.04
CA LEU A 324 5.85 -11.21 17.89
C LEU A 324 6.39 -10.51 19.12
N ALA A 325 6.01 -10.92 20.32
CA ALA A 325 6.55 -10.40 21.58
C ALA A 325 8.07 -10.59 21.66
N LYS A 326 8.58 -11.78 21.34
CA LYS A 326 10.03 -12.02 21.33
C LYS A 326 10.79 -11.15 20.34
N ALA A 327 10.24 -10.90 19.15
CA ALA A 327 10.83 -9.99 18.18
C ALA A 327 10.84 -8.54 18.68
N ILE A 328 9.76 -8.08 19.32
CA ILE A 328 9.71 -6.75 19.94
C ILE A 328 10.72 -6.64 21.08
N GLU A 329 10.81 -7.62 21.95
CA GLU A 329 11.80 -7.67 23.06
C GLU A 329 13.23 -7.57 22.52
N ASN A 330 13.57 -8.35 21.50
CA ASN A 330 14.88 -8.30 20.85
C ASN A 330 15.18 -6.91 20.28
N ALA A 331 14.19 -6.28 19.63
CA ALA A 331 14.35 -4.95 19.07
C ALA A 331 14.50 -3.88 20.15
N LEU A 332 13.74 -3.97 21.26
CA LEU A 332 13.87 -3.05 22.41
C LEU A 332 15.25 -3.13 23.06
N ASN A 333 15.81 -4.34 23.21
CA ASN A 333 17.13 -4.58 23.78
C ASN A 333 18.27 -4.07 22.87
N GLU A 334 18.03 -3.96 21.55
CA GLU A 334 19.03 -3.44 20.59
C GLU A 334 19.06 -1.91 20.57
N ILE A 335 17.99 -1.22 21.01
CA ILE A 335 17.92 0.25 21.00
C ILE A 335 19.09 0.85 21.81
N GLY A 336 19.78 1.82 21.20
CA GLY A 336 20.93 2.51 21.80
C GLY A 336 22.26 1.84 21.52
N THR A 337 22.31 0.66 20.93
CA THR A 337 23.55 -0.03 20.54
C THR A 337 24.07 0.45 19.18
N ILE A 338 25.32 0.12 18.87
CA ILE A 338 25.93 0.35 17.54
C ILE A 338 25.14 -0.40 16.46
N ASN A 339 24.68 -1.63 16.75
CA ASN A 339 23.91 -2.45 15.83
C ASN A 339 22.56 -1.80 15.50
N TRP A 340 21.92 -1.15 16.48
CA TRP A 340 20.70 -0.38 16.26
C TRP A 340 20.90 0.74 15.22
N ASN A 341 21.96 1.54 15.39
CA ASN A 341 22.27 2.63 14.47
C ASN A 341 22.50 2.10 13.04
N LYS A 342 23.31 1.04 12.90
CA LYS A 342 23.53 0.35 11.61
C LYS A 342 22.20 -0.14 11.00
N ARG A 343 21.30 -0.70 11.82
CA ARG A 343 19.99 -1.16 11.35
C ARG A 343 19.11 -0.03 10.83
N CYS A 344 19.09 1.11 11.53
CA CYS A 344 18.38 2.31 11.08
C CYS A 344 18.91 2.81 9.73
N ASP A 345 20.21 2.94 9.57
CA ASP A 345 20.85 3.41 8.34
C ASP A 345 20.65 2.41 7.18
N ASN A 346 20.79 1.13 7.45
CA ASN A 346 20.57 0.06 6.47
C ASN A 346 19.10 -0.02 6.04
N SER A 347 18.14 0.22 6.96
CA SER A 347 16.72 0.28 6.62
C SER A 347 16.47 1.34 5.55
N ARG A 348 16.95 2.57 5.76
CA ARG A 348 16.82 3.65 4.78
C ARG A 348 17.55 3.36 3.48
N SER A 349 18.79 2.88 3.56
CA SER A 349 19.62 2.56 2.40
C SER A 349 18.98 1.49 1.53
N SER A 350 18.35 0.48 2.13
CA SER A 350 17.60 -0.56 1.42
C SER A 350 16.41 0.02 0.63
N ILE A 351 15.64 0.94 1.23
CA ILE A 351 14.54 1.59 0.52
C ILE A 351 15.05 2.46 -0.62
N LYS A 352 16.12 3.24 -0.41
CA LYS A 352 16.77 4.03 -1.46
C LYS A 352 17.25 3.15 -2.61
N ALA A 353 17.89 2.02 -2.29
CA ALA A 353 18.43 1.11 -3.28
C ALA A 353 17.37 0.36 -4.09
N ASN A 354 16.19 0.06 -3.50
CA ASN A 354 15.23 -0.85 -4.13
C ASN A 354 13.88 -0.21 -4.48
N PHE A 355 13.47 0.83 -3.74
CA PHE A 355 12.11 1.36 -3.78
C PHE A 355 12.06 2.90 -3.89
N ASP A 356 13.11 3.53 -4.41
CA ASP A 356 13.08 4.96 -4.74
C ASP A 356 12.00 5.24 -5.80
N ILE A 357 11.33 6.40 -5.68
CA ILE A 357 10.24 6.81 -6.58
C ILE A 357 10.70 6.83 -8.04
N SER A 358 11.92 7.28 -8.32
CA SER A 358 12.47 7.35 -9.66
C SER A 358 12.57 5.97 -10.33
N LYS A 359 12.93 4.93 -9.57
CA LYS A 359 12.96 3.56 -10.06
C LYS A 359 11.60 3.05 -10.48
N MET A 360 10.58 3.29 -9.64
CA MET A 360 9.21 2.92 -10.00
C MET A 360 8.77 3.64 -11.28
N ILE A 361 9.00 4.95 -11.37
CA ILE A 361 8.62 5.75 -12.53
C ILE A 361 9.32 5.27 -13.81
N ASN A 362 10.62 4.98 -13.75
CA ASN A 362 11.36 4.47 -14.90
C ASN A 362 10.84 3.10 -15.36
N LEU A 363 10.52 2.18 -14.44
CA LEU A 363 9.95 0.88 -14.79
C LEU A 363 8.58 1.01 -15.50
N TYR A 364 7.73 1.95 -15.06
CA TYR A 364 6.47 2.24 -15.77
C TYR A 364 6.72 2.81 -17.16
N ASP A 365 7.61 3.79 -17.29
CA ASP A 365 7.92 4.44 -18.56
C ASP A 365 8.50 3.44 -19.58
N GLU A 366 9.45 2.61 -19.17
CA GLU A 366 10.02 1.52 -19.98
C GLU A 366 8.96 0.53 -20.44
N LEU A 367 8.03 0.15 -19.53
CA LEU A 367 6.99 -0.80 -19.85
C LEU A 367 5.98 -0.22 -20.85
N TRP A 368 5.60 1.05 -20.72
CA TRP A 368 4.74 1.72 -21.70
C TRP A 368 5.41 1.83 -23.06
N LYS A 369 6.69 2.22 -23.12
CA LYS A 369 7.48 2.23 -24.37
C LYS A 369 7.53 0.84 -25.01
N LYS A 370 7.74 -0.21 -24.21
CA LYS A 370 7.75 -1.58 -24.68
C LYS A 370 6.39 -2.01 -25.24
N ALA A 371 5.28 -1.55 -24.61
CA ALA A 371 3.93 -1.83 -25.10
C ALA A 371 3.64 -1.16 -26.45
N CYS A 372 4.23 0.00 -26.74
CA CYS A 372 4.05 0.74 -27.99
C CYS A 372 4.91 0.21 -29.15
N ARG A 373 5.99 -0.52 -28.86
CA ARG A 373 6.82 -1.12 -29.95
C ARG A 373 5.97 -2.10 -30.74
N LYS A 374 5.96 -1.94 -32.07
CA LYS A 374 5.42 -2.95 -32.98
C LYS A 374 6.31 -4.20 -32.86
N LYS A 375 5.70 -5.38 -32.75
CA LYS A 375 6.40 -6.65 -32.94
C LYS A 375 6.78 -6.80 -34.41
#